data_ab880cdd5944672dace6ee6ef91163b5
#
_entry.id   ab880cdd5944672dace6ee6ef91163b5
#
_cell.length_a   1.000
_cell.length_b   1.000
_cell.length_c   1.000
_cell.angle_alpha   90.00
_cell.angle_beta   90.00
_cell.angle_gamma   90.00
#
_symmetry.space_group_name_H-M   'P 1'
#
loop_
_entity.id
_entity.type
_entity.pdbx_description
1 polymer ?
#
loop_
_entity_poly.entity_id
_entity_poly.type
_entity_poly.pdbx_seq_one_letter_code
_entity_poly.pdbx_strand_id
1 'polypeptide(L)'
;MENFFTDTKDIQLLFDNTDLKEVIDLREGDYSDSERFDYAFTDAEDAKEGYREVLTLIGEICAQTISPLAPDVDEEGCHFNAGKVTYPDGIQKDMEILRRSNLMGFTLPRKYGGLNLPSFVYSIAIEMVSQADASLMNIFGLQDIADTINEFADEELKVKYLPLFTSGQVTGAMALTEPDAGSDLQAVQLKATYDEAEGLWHLNGVKRFITNGCGDVLLVLARSEPGTKDGRGLSMFVCEKDESLVVRRIENKLGIHGSPTCELQFNNTKAYLVGKRRMGLIRYVMSLMNGARIGVSAQGLGIAQAAYLEGLEYAKAREQFGTAIVNMPLVYEMLLNARVDVEAARLLLYDTSRVVDLKKGYEKKLEETDSPTKEMRSTAKYYSSLAAMLTPISKYISTEYSNKVAYDMLQVHGGTGYMKDFNIERHYRDARITNIYEGTTQLQFVAAIGGVVTQAMEPELDKMEAELREDFQLPFVKELKEKRALLNKATSYVKEKNDHTYRSYYSGKLVDIAAKIYTSYLFLKYAXFSDEKKKTAXIYFEREMPDIEKNYAMVVSGKRGVIDEYADLLLTETI
;
A
#
# COMPACT_ATOMS: atom_id res chain seq x y z
N MET A 1 13.91 -6.17 -19.82
CA MET A 1 14.58 -5.34 -18.78
C MET A 1 15.58 -6.21 -18.04
N GLU A 2 16.76 -5.66 -17.80
CA GLU A 2 17.84 -6.31 -17.03
C GLU A 2 17.74 -5.94 -15.55
N ASN A 3 17.12 -4.78 -15.27
CA ASN A 3 17.04 -4.22 -13.92
C ASN A 3 15.80 -3.33 -13.82
N PHE A 4 14.87 -3.64 -12.95
CA PHE A 4 13.61 -2.89 -12.86
C PHE A 4 13.81 -1.46 -12.34
N PHE A 5 14.85 -1.21 -11.53
CA PHE A 5 15.14 0.13 -11.03
C PHE A 5 15.77 1.00 -12.12
N THR A 6 16.89 0.54 -12.70
CA THR A 6 17.66 1.37 -13.64
C THR A 6 17.01 1.50 -15.02
N ASP A 7 16.21 0.51 -15.43
CA ASP A 7 15.59 0.50 -16.76
C ASP A 7 14.24 1.22 -16.80
N THR A 8 13.65 1.57 -15.62
CA THR A 8 12.38 2.29 -15.56
C THR A 8 12.65 3.79 -15.36
N LYS A 9 12.67 4.52 -16.49
CA LYS A 9 12.98 5.97 -16.50
C LYS A 9 12.13 6.77 -15.52
N ASP A 10 10.87 6.39 -15.33
CA ASP A 10 9.96 7.14 -14.45
C ASP A 10 10.34 6.96 -12.97
N ILE A 11 10.76 5.74 -12.58
CA ILE A 11 11.28 5.50 -11.21
C ILE A 11 12.53 6.36 -10.99
N GLN A 12 13.47 6.33 -11.96
CA GLN A 12 14.70 7.12 -11.88
C GLN A 12 14.39 8.61 -11.74
N LEU A 13 13.49 9.11 -12.59
CA LEU A 13 13.10 10.53 -12.57
C LEU A 13 12.61 10.95 -11.18
N LEU A 14 11.71 10.15 -10.60
CA LEU A 14 11.12 10.48 -9.30
C LEU A 14 12.14 10.32 -8.17
N PHE A 15 12.93 9.26 -8.19
CA PHE A 15 13.96 9.04 -7.17
C PHE A 15 14.98 10.17 -7.16
N ASP A 16 15.47 10.56 -8.35
CA ASP A 16 16.52 11.59 -8.47
C ASP A 16 16.02 12.96 -8.03
N ASN A 17 14.76 13.30 -8.36
CA ASN A 17 14.22 14.65 -8.20
C ASN A 17 13.31 14.83 -6.97
N THR A 18 13.11 13.79 -6.16
CA THR A 18 12.43 13.95 -4.87
C THR A 18 13.43 14.46 -3.84
N ASP A 19 13.07 15.55 -3.18
CA ASP A 19 13.87 16.05 -2.05
C ASP A 19 13.62 15.15 -0.84
N LEU A 20 14.63 14.36 -0.51
CA LEU A 20 14.60 13.42 0.61
C LEU A 20 15.42 13.90 1.80
N LYS A 21 16.06 15.08 1.72
CA LYS A 21 16.98 15.51 2.78
C LYS A 21 16.32 15.50 4.15
N GLU A 22 15.13 16.11 4.26
CA GLU A 22 14.42 16.17 5.56
C GLU A 22 14.01 14.77 6.05
N VAL A 23 13.57 13.89 5.13
CA VAL A 23 13.25 12.50 5.47
C VAL A 23 14.47 11.79 6.04
N ILE A 24 15.61 11.93 5.35
CA ILE A 24 16.87 11.28 5.73
C ILE A 24 17.35 11.80 7.09
N ASP A 25 17.40 13.13 7.25
CA ASP A 25 17.85 13.75 8.51
C ASP A 25 17.00 13.31 9.71
N LEU A 26 15.68 13.22 9.53
CA LEU A 26 14.77 12.73 10.58
C LEU A 26 14.99 11.24 10.87
N ARG A 27 15.28 10.45 9.84
CA ARG A 27 15.49 9.00 9.95
C ARG A 27 16.82 8.68 10.61
N GLU A 28 17.89 9.31 10.16
CA GLU A 28 19.27 9.06 10.62
C GLU A 28 19.61 9.83 11.91
N GLY A 29 18.84 10.87 12.21
CA GLY A 29 19.06 11.70 13.40
C GLY A 29 20.41 12.42 13.32
N ASP A 30 21.32 12.11 14.24
CA ASP A 30 22.66 12.72 14.31
C ASP A 30 23.71 11.91 13.52
N TYR A 31 23.30 10.91 12.76
CA TYR A 31 24.18 10.01 11.99
C TYR A 31 25.17 9.22 12.88
N SER A 32 24.93 9.11 14.18
CA SER A 32 25.84 8.43 15.13
C SER A 32 25.94 6.92 14.86
N ASP A 33 24.97 6.32 14.15
CA ASP A 33 25.05 4.93 13.74
C ASP A 33 26.30 4.64 12.88
N SER A 34 26.85 5.67 12.16
CA SER A 34 28.06 5.51 11.36
C SER A 34 29.31 5.17 12.19
N GLU A 35 29.29 5.49 13.49
CA GLU A 35 30.38 5.12 14.40
C GLU A 35 30.29 3.65 14.86
N ARG A 36 29.14 2.99 14.65
CA ARG A 36 28.82 1.67 15.18
C ARG A 36 28.63 0.59 14.13
N PHE A 37 28.21 0.99 12.93
CA PHE A 37 27.85 0.07 11.84
C PHE A 37 28.53 0.54 10.55
N ASP A 38 29.34 -0.31 9.96
CA ASP A 38 30.12 -0.01 8.74
C ASP A 38 29.24 0.36 7.53
N TYR A 39 27.97 -0.06 7.54
CA TYR A 39 27.04 0.19 6.44
C TYR A 39 26.07 1.36 6.74
N ALA A 40 26.29 2.07 7.84
CA ALA A 40 25.44 3.23 8.18
C ALA A 40 25.97 4.50 7.49
N PHE A 41 25.07 5.41 7.22
CA PHE A 41 25.36 6.61 6.43
C PHE A 41 25.98 7.73 7.28
N THR A 42 26.81 8.54 6.62
CA THR A 42 27.51 9.66 7.28
C THR A 42 26.81 10.99 7.08
N ASP A 43 25.98 11.11 6.04
CA ASP A 43 25.21 12.31 5.74
C ASP A 43 24.08 11.96 4.74
N ALA A 44 23.28 12.95 4.39
CA ALA A 44 22.11 12.75 3.53
C ALA A 44 22.47 12.37 2.08
N GLU A 45 23.60 12.85 1.57
CA GLU A 45 24.04 12.49 0.21
C GLU A 45 24.51 11.03 0.16
N ASP A 46 25.30 10.63 1.15
CA ASP A 46 25.74 9.26 1.32
C ASP A 46 24.54 8.30 1.46
N ALA A 47 23.53 8.71 2.26
CA ALA A 47 22.30 7.93 2.41
C ALA A 47 21.55 7.78 1.09
N LYS A 48 21.40 8.86 0.34
CA LYS A 48 20.67 8.81 -0.96
C LYS A 48 21.41 7.87 -1.94
N GLU A 49 22.74 7.89 -1.95
CA GLU A 49 23.50 6.96 -2.80
C GLU A 49 23.35 5.51 -2.32
N GLY A 50 23.41 5.27 -1.01
CA GLY A 50 23.14 3.94 -0.45
C GLY A 50 21.76 3.41 -0.80
N TYR A 51 20.73 4.28 -0.78
CA TYR A 51 19.39 3.92 -1.22
C TYR A 51 19.39 3.48 -2.69
N ARG A 52 20.12 4.22 -3.54
CA ARG A 52 20.28 3.87 -4.97
C ARG A 52 20.89 2.48 -5.14
N GLU A 53 21.93 2.18 -4.36
CA GLU A 53 22.61 0.88 -4.42
C GLU A 53 21.65 -0.27 -4.04
N VAL A 54 20.91 -0.11 -2.95
CA VAL A 54 19.94 -1.12 -2.51
C VAL A 54 18.84 -1.32 -3.57
N LEU A 55 18.31 -0.21 -4.13
CA LEU A 55 17.27 -0.29 -5.16
C LEU A 55 17.81 -0.91 -6.46
N THR A 56 19.07 -0.65 -6.81
CA THR A 56 19.72 -1.27 -7.97
C THR A 56 19.83 -2.79 -7.76
N LEU A 57 20.27 -3.21 -6.57
CA LEU A 57 20.40 -4.62 -6.25
C LEU A 57 19.05 -5.36 -6.33
N ILE A 58 18.02 -4.83 -5.65
CA ILE A 58 16.72 -5.49 -5.66
C ILE A 58 16.06 -5.42 -7.05
N GLY A 59 16.30 -4.34 -7.79
CA GLY A 59 15.80 -4.21 -9.18
C GLY A 59 16.38 -5.28 -10.10
N GLU A 60 17.66 -5.60 -9.95
CA GLU A 60 18.32 -6.68 -10.69
C GLU A 60 17.74 -8.06 -10.29
N ILE A 61 17.64 -8.32 -8.99
CA ILE A 61 17.06 -9.58 -8.49
C ILE A 61 15.64 -9.78 -9.02
N CYS A 62 14.81 -8.73 -8.99
CA CYS A 62 13.43 -8.78 -9.48
C CYS A 62 13.38 -9.11 -10.98
N ALA A 63 14.24 -8.47 -11.78
CA ALA A 63 14.22 -8.64 -13.23
C ALA A 63 14.78 -10.00 -13.67
N GLN A 64 15.88 -10.43 -13.05
CA GLN A 64 16.66 -11.58 -13.54
C GLN A 64 16.34 -12.89 -12.82
N THR A 65 15.82 -12.83 -11.61
CA THR A 65 15.54 -14.04 -10.82
C THR A 65 14.04 -14.22 -10.57
N ILE A 66 13.37 -13.24 -9.97
CA ILE A 66 11.99 -13.39 -9.51
C ILE A 66 11.02 -13.45 -10.69
N SER A 67 11.10 -12.45 -11.59
CA SER A 67 10.15 -12.35 -12.71
C SER A 67 10.12 -13.61 -13.60
N PRO A 68 11.27 -14.22 -13.95
CA PRO A 68 11.25 -15.46 -14.74
C PRO A 68 10.60 -16.65 -14.04
N LEU A 69 10.58 -16.69 -12.71
CA LEU A 69 9.98 -17.81 -11.96
C LEU A 69 8.46 -17.64 -11.74
N ALA A 70 7.94 -16.42 -11.88
CA ALA A 70 6.56 -16.09 -11.50
C ALA A 70 5.49 -16.92 -12.24
N PRO A 71 5.63 -17.24 -13.56
CA PRO A 71 4.62 -18.10 -14.21
C PRO A 71 4.55 -19.50 -13.59
N ASP A 72 5.70 -20.10 -13.29
CA ASP A 72 5.75 -21.43 -12.67
C ASP A 72 5.18 -21.39 -11.24
N VAL A 73 5.45 -20.30 -10.50
CA VAL A 73 4.89 -20.07 -9.17
C VAL A 73 3.35 -20.04 -9.21
N ASP A 74 2.78 -19.31 -10.18
CA ASP A 74 1.33 -19.22 -10.33
C ASP A 74 0.71 -20.59 -10.69
N GLU A 75 1.36 -21.34 -11.57
CA GLU A 75 0.87 -22.65 -11.99
C GLU A 75 0.98 -23.69 -10.85
N GLU A 76 2.10 -23.71 -10.15
CA GLU A 76 2.33 -24.64 -9.04
C GLU A 76 1.41 -24.35 -7.86
N GLY A 77 1.37 -23.10 -7.42
CA GLY A 77 0.63 -22.68 -6.22
C GLY A 77 1.19 -23.26 -4.93
N CYS A 78 0.57 -22.90 -3.82
CA CYS A 78 0.97 -23.41 -2.51
C CYS A 78 0.39 -24.80 -2.25
N HIS A 79 1.16 -25.65 -1.55
CA HIS A 79 0.73 -27.01 -1.20
C HIS A 79 0.26 -27.05 0.25
N PHE A 80 -0.78 -27.85 0.51
CA PHE A 80 -1.30 -28.07 1.86
C PHE A 80 -1.49 -29.55 2.09
N ASN A 81 -0.85 -30.09 3.13
CA ASN A 81 -0.98 -31.47 3.49
C ASN A 81 -0.93 -31.63 5.02
N ALA A 82 -2.02 -32.13 5.60
CA ALA A 82 -2.12 -32.45 7.02
C ALA A 82 -1.68 -31.30 7.94
N GLY A 83 -2.15 -30.08 7.64
CA GLY A 83 -1.83 -28.89 8.46
C GLY A 83 -0.52 -28.21 8.10
N LYS A 84 0.27 -28.80 7.21
CA LYS A 84 1.55 -28.22 6.77
C LYS A 84 1.38 -27.52 5.42
N VAL A 85 1.87 -26.28 5.34
CA VAL A 85 1.88 -25.47 4.12
C VAL A 85 3.30 -25.44 3.56
N THR A 86 3.43 -25.63 2.24
CA THR A 86 4.72 -25.50 1.56
C THR A 86 4.56 -24.50 0.42
N TYR A 87 5.46 -23.55 0.33
CA TYR A 87 5.48 -22.58 -0.78
C TYR A 87 5.89 -23.26 -2.08
N PRO A 88 5.47 -22.71 -3.24
CA PRO A 88 6.02 -23.16 -4.53
C PRO A 88 7.55 -23.05 -4.55
N ASP A 89 8.19 -23.88 -5.34
CA ASP A 89 9.65 -23.88 -5.47
C ASP A 89 10.22 -22.51 -5.83
N GLY A 90 9.55 -21.77 -6.72
CA GLY A 90 9.98 -20.41 -7.10
C GLY A 90 10.00 -19.47 -5.91
N ILE A 91 8.94 -19.46 -5.10
CA ILE A 91 8.87 -18.61 -3.89
C ILE A 91 10.00 -18.95 -2.91
N GLN A 92 10.30 -20.25 -2.74
CA GLN A 92 11.39 -20.65 -1.84
C GLN A 92 12.73 -20.10 -2.33
N LYS A 93 13.00 -20.15 -3.64
CA LYS A 93 14.22 -19.60 -4.25
C LYS A 93 14.27 -18.08 -4.11
N ASP A 94 13.15 -17.41 -4.35
CA ASP A 94 13.06 -15.95 -4.25
C ASP A 94 13.34 -15.46 -2.83
N MET A 95 12.73 -16.11 -1.82
CA MET A 95 12.97 -15.76 -0.43
C MET A 95 14.43 -16.00 -0.04
N GLU A 96 15.04 -17.09 -0.54
CA GLU A 96 16.44 -17.40 -0.26
C GLU A 96 17.38 -16.35 -0.84
N ILE A 97 17.17 -15.88 -2.08
CA ILE A 97 18.04 -14.86 -2.67
C ILE A 97 17.88 -13.53 -1.93
N LEU A 98 16.64 -13.14 -1.56
CA LEU A 98 16.40 -11.91 -0.80
C LEU A 98 17.07 -11.97 0.57
N ARG A 99 16.99 -13.13 1.25
CA ARG A 99 17.62 -13.36 2.54
C ARG A 99 19.16 -13.25 2.44
N ARG A 100 19.76 -13.94 1.45
CA ARG A 100 21.22 -13.91 1.25
C ARG A 100 21.75 -12.53 0.86
N SER A 101 20.89 -11.71 0.26
CA SER A 101 21.23 -10.35 -0.15
C SER A 101 20.99 -9.32 0.96
N ASN A 102 20.63 -9.77 2.18
CA ASN A 102 20.34 -8.92 3.35
C ASN A 102 19.19 -7.94 3.11
N LEU A 103 18.17 -8.36 2.33
CA LEU A 103 17.06 -7.49 1.94
C LEU A 103 15.79 -7.74 2.78
N MET A 104 15.90 -8.39 3.94
CA MET A 104 14.74 -8.76 4.76
C MET A 104 14.41 -7.77 5.87
N GLY A 105 15.28 -6.83 6.18
CA GLY A 105 15.07 -5.85 7.25
C GLY A 105 15.08 -4.40 6.76
N PHE A 106 14.38 -4.11 5.67
CA PHE A 106 14.42 -2.81 4.98
C PHE A 106 14.29 -1.62 5.93
N THR A 107 13.20 -1.60 6.69
CA THR A 107 12.82 -0.43 7.50
C THR A 107 13.26 -0.52 8.96
N LEU A 108 13.76 -1.68 9.39
CA LEU A 108 14.08 -1.93 10.79
C LEU A 108 15.40 -1.25 11.21
N PRO A 109 15.52 -0.87 12.49
CA PRO A 109 16.75 -0.23 12.97
C PRO A 109 17.98 -1.12 12.85
N ARG A 110 19.13 -0.48 12.65
CA ARG A 110 20.43 -1.17 12.53
C ARG A 110 20.79 -1.96 13.79
N LYS A 111 20.39 -1.51 14.98
CA LYS A 111 20.67 -2.23 16.24
C LYS A 111 20.05 -3.63 16.28
N TYR A 112 19.04 -3.89 15.43
CA TYR A 112 18.44 -5.23 15.29
C TYR A 112 18.85 -5.90 13.98
N GLY A 113 19.85 -5.36 13.27
CA GLY A 113 20.34 -5.93 12.01
C GLY A 113 19.63 -5.40 10.75
N GLY A 114 18.80 -4.37 10.89
CA GLY A 114 18.07 -3.79 9.77
C GLY A 114 18.86 -2.77 8.97
N LEU A 115 18.26 -2.30 7.86
CA LEU A 115 18.90 -1.32 6.97
C LEU A 115 18.49 0.12 7.29
N ASN A 116 17.49 0.32 8.12
CA ASN A 116 16.97 1.65 8.53
C ASN A 116 16.51 2.51 7.36
N LEU A 117 16.00 1.90 6.27
CA LEU A 117 15.57 2.65 5.07
C LEU A 117 14.18 3.26 5.29
N PRO A 118 13.90 4.42 4.67
CA PRO A 118 12.58 5.04 4.80
C PRO A 118 11.50 4.32 3.98
N SER A 119 10.24 4.60 4.31
CA SER A 119 9.08 4.03 3.59
C SER A 119 9.10 4.39 2.11
N PHE A 120 9.64 5.56 1.74
CA PHE A 120 9.81 5.97 0.35
C PHE A 120 10.62 4.92 -0.44
N VAL A 121 11.76 4.50 0.09
CA VAL A 121 12.64 3.50 -0.56
C VAL A 121 11.97 2.13 -0.56
N TYR A 122 11.34 1.77 0.57
CA TYR A 122 10.65 0.48 0.70
C TYR A 122 9.49 0.37 -0.31
N SER A 123 8.75 1.46 -0.56
CA SER A 123 7.66 1.47 -1.54
C SER A 123 8.16 1.18 -2.96
N ILE A 124 9.32 1.72 -3.33
CA ILE A 124 9.94 1.45 -4.63
C ILE A 124 10.31 -0.05 -4.72
N ALA A 125 10.89 -0.58 -3.64
CA ALA A 125 11.25 -2.01 -3.59
C ALA A 125 10.00 -2.91 -3.74
N ILE A 126 8.92 -2.61 -3.01
CA ILE A 126 7.65 -3.37 -3.09
C ILE A 126 7.05 -3.27 -4.49
N GLU A 127 7.10 -2.09 -5.13
CA GLU A 127 6.65 -1.95 -6.53
C GLU A 127 7.39 -2.93 -7.43
N MET A 128 8.72 -2.98 -7.34
CA MET A 128 9.54 -3.85 -8.19
C MET A 128 9.31 -5.34 -7.89
N VAL A 129 9.21 -5.72 -6.61
CA VAL A 129 8.89 -7.10 -6.21
C VAL A 129 7.53 -7.50 -6.78
N SER A 130 6.54 -6.60 -6.69
CA SER A 130 5.18 -6.86 -7.17
C SER A 130 5.09 -6.89 -8.70
N GLN A 131 5.92 -6.10 -9.39
CA GLN A 131 6.06 -6.17 -10.84
C GLN A 131 6.60 -7.54 -11.26
N ALA A 132 7.54 -8.09 -10.49
CA ALA A 132 8.14 -9.39 -10.74
C ALA A 132 7.16 -10.53 -10.40
N ASP A 133 6.63 -10.53 -9.18
CA ASP A 133 5.65 -11.52 -8.71
C ASP A 133 4.80 -10.93 -7.58
N ALA A 134 3.54 -10.65 -7.89
CA ALA A 134 2.60 -10.09 -6.92
C ALA A 134 2.36 -11.02 -5.72
N SER A 135 2.50 -12.34 -5.89
CA SER A 135 2.37 -13.31 -4.79
C SER A 135 3.50 -13.18 -3.78
N LEU A 136 4.72 -13.00 -4.28
CA LEU A 136 5.91 -12.88 -3.41
C LEU A 136 5.78 -11.66 -2.49
N MET A 137 5.21 -10.56 -3.01
CA MET A 137 4.98 -9.37 -2.19
C MET A 137 4.20 -9.71 -0.91
N ASN A 138 3.26 -10.63 -0.96
CA ASN A 138 2.44 -11.00 0.20
C ASN A 138 3.23 -11.75 1.30
N ILE A 139 4.46 -12.17 1.00
CA ILE A 139 5.36 -12.80 1.98
C ILE A 139 6.44 -11.80 2.38
N PHE A 140 7.11 -11.21 1.38
CA PHE A 140 8.16 -10.21 1.55
C PHE A 140 7.61 -8.97 2.28
N GLY A 141 6.43 -8.47 1.87
CA GLY A 141 5.80 -7.28 2.48
C GLY A 141 5.32 -7.48 3.91
N LEU A 142 5.19 -8.72 4.38
CA LEU A 142 4.81 -8.97 5.79
C LEU A 142 5.96 -8.72 6.78
N GLN A 143 7.12 -8.25 6.33
CA GLN A 143 8.10 -7.60 7.19
C GLN A 143 7.46 -6.43 7.99
N ASP A 144 6.35 -5.88 7.50
CA ASP A 144 5.62 -4.79 8.18
C ASP A 144 5.13 -5.16 9.57
N ILE A 145 4.93 -6.45 9.88
CA ILE A 145 4.61 -6.83 11.26
C ILE A 145 5.80 -6.57 12.21
N ALA A 146 7.02 -6.68 11.71
CA ALA A 146 8.21 -6.36 12.49
C ALA A 146 8.29 -4.85 12.79
N ASP A 147 7.85 -3.99 11.84
CA ASP A 147 7.73 -2.54 12.13
C ASP A 147 6.75 -2.27 13.28
N THR A 148 5.64 -2.99 13.33
CA THR A 148 4.66 -2.85 14.41
C THR A 148 5.26 -3.28 15.75
N ILE A 149 6.01 -4.38 15.76
CA ILE A 149 6.76 -4.83 16.96
C ILE A 149 7.77 -3.73 17.36
N ASN A 150 8.51 -3.21 16.41
CA ASN A 150 9.50 -2.15 16.67
C ASN A 150 8.86 -0.89 17.24
N GLU A 151 7.68 -0.51 16.75
CA GLU A 151 7.00 0.72 17.16
C GLU A 151 6.35 0.58 18.56
N PHE A 152 5.75 -0.56 18.89
CA PHE A 152 4.85 -0.67 20.04
C PHE A 152 5.25 -1.68 21.10
N ALA A 153 6.08 -2.68 20.80
CA ALA A 153 6.46 -3.70 21.76
C ALA A 153 7.52 -3.17 22.74
N ASP A 154 7.67 -3.84 23.88
CA ASP A 154 8.75 -3.56 24.79
C ASP A 154 10.09 -4.09 24.26
N GLU A 155 11.19 -3.68 24.87
CA GLU A 155 12.54 -4.00 24.38
C GLU A 155 12.80 -5.51 24.40
N GLU A 156 12.23 -6.24 25.37
CA GLU A 156 12.41 -7.70 25.45
C GLU A 156 11.88 -8.40 24.19
N LEU A 157 10.67 -8.02 23.75
CA LEU A 157 10.07 -8.58 22.53
C LEU A 157 10.81 -8.13 21.26
N LYS A 158 11.29 -6.87 21.23
CA LYS A 158 12.08 -6.35 20.10
C LYS A 158 13.37 -7.16 19.93
N VAL A 159 14.12 -7.36 21.01
CA VAL A 159 15.38 -8.11 20.99
C VAL A 159 15.12 -9.59 20.60
N LYS A 160 13.98 -10.14 21.02
CA LYS A 160 13.62 -11.52 20.71
C LYS A 160 13.31 -11.70 19.23
N TYR A 161 12.48 -10.82 18.63
CA TYR A 161 11.89 -11.07 17.32
C TYR A 161 12.55 -10.32 16.16
N LEU A 162 12.98 -9.06 16.37
CA LEU A 162 13.43 -8.24 15.24
C LEU A 162 14.67 -8.81 14.54
N PRO A 163 15.69 -9.36 15.26
CA PRO A 163 16.83 -9.98 14.57
C PRO A 163 16.45 -11.20 13.72
N LEU A 164 15.39 -11.91 14.09
CA LEU A 164 14.91 -13.06 13.30
C LEU A 164 14.32 -12.60 11.97
N PHE A 165 13.59 -11.46 11.97
CA PHE A 165 13.05 -10.87 10.75
C PHE A 165 14.15 -10.30 9.87
N THR A 166 15.08 -9.53 10.43
CA THR A 166 16.13 -8.89 9.63
C THR A 166 17.07 -9.92 8.98
N SER A 167 17.33 -11.04 9.66
CA SER A 167 18.13 -12.12 9.09
C SER A 167 17.35 -12.99 8.09
N GLY A 168 16.03 -12.84 8.03
CA GLY A 168 15.19 -13.67 7.19
C GLY A 168 14.98 -15.09 7.70
N GLN A 169 15.29 -15.35 8.99
CA GLN A 169 15.09 -16.67 9.60
C GLN A 169 13.60 -16.98 9.78
N VAL A 170 12.76 -15.96 9.91
CA VAL A 170 11.31 -16.13 10.11
C VAL A 170 10.53 -15.35 9.05
N THR A 171 9.34 -15.85 8.76
CA THR A 171 8.31 -15.08 8.04
C THR A 171 7.17 -14.76 9.02
N GLY A 172 6.39 -13.75 8.67
CA GLY A 172 5.33 -13.28 9.55
C GLY A 172 3.94 -13.34 8.95
N ALA A 173 2.95 -13.09 9.81
CA ALA A 173 1.56 -12.92 9.38
C ALA A 173 0.84 -11.97 10.33
N MET A 174 -0.18 -11.28 9.82
CA MET A 174 -1.08 -10.50 10.68
C MET A 174 -2.45 -11.16 10.72
N ALA A 175 -2.81 -11.67 11.88
CA ALA A 175 -4.03 -12.47 12.09
C ALA A 175 -5.12 -11.56 12.68
N LEU A 176 -5.81 -10.82 11.80
CA LEU A 176 -6.86 -9.88 12.21
C LEU A 176 -8.26 -10.44 11.93
N THR A 177 -8.54 -10.82 10.70
CA THR A 177 -9.87 -11.18 10.17
C THR A 177 -10.41 -12.50 10.74
N GLU A 178 -11.72 -12.51 11.01
CA GLU A 178 -12.47 -13.72 11.40
C GLU A 178 -13.63 -13.94 10.44
N PRO A 179 -14.27 -15.12 10.43
CA PRO A 179 -15.38 -15.38 9.50
C PRO A 179 -16.46 -14.29 9.48
N ASP A 180 -16.77 -13.70 10.63
CA ASP A 180 -17.82 -12.67 10.77
C ASP A 180 -17.24 -11.29 11.10
N ALA A 181 -15.94 -11.07 10.97
CA ALA A 181 -15.28 -9.80 11.31
C ALA A 181 -14.13 -9.51 10.31
N GLY A 182 -14.50 -9.03 9.12
CA GLY A 182 -13.55 -8.63 8.09
C GLY A 182 -13.38 -7.11 8.05
N SER A 183 -14.36 -6.39 7.51
CA SER A 183 -14.35 -4.92 7.49
C SER A 183 -14.58 -4.33 8.89
N ASP A 184 -15.43 -4.98 9.70
CA ASP A 184 -15.69 -4.52 11.06
C ASP A 184 -14.84 -5.31 12.06
N LEU A 185 -13.61 -4.89 12.27
CA LEU A 185 -12.69 -5.54 13.21
C LEU A 185 -13.10 -5.35 14.68
N GLN A 186 -14.04 -4.44 14.99
CA GLN A 186 -14.57 -4.34 16.36
C GLN A 186 -15.28 -5.62 16.78
N ALA A 187 -15.81 -6.36 15.81
CA ALA A 187 -16.58 -7.60 16.04
C ALA A 187 -15.70 -8.84 16.30
N VAL A 188 -14.36 -8.71 16.29
CA VAL A 188 -13.43 -9.82 16.57
C VAL A 188 -13.76 -10.50 17.89
N GLN A 189 -13.85 -11.83 17.88
CA GLN A 189 -14.25 -12.66 19.02
C GLN A 189 -13.14 -13.56 19.56
N LEU A 190 -12.05 -13.79 18.84
CA LEU A 190 -10.93 -14.62 19.31
C LEU A 190 -10.53 -14.14 20.71
N LYS A 191 -10.48 -15.05 21.67
CA LYS A 191 -10.26 -14.71 23.09
C LYS A 191 -8.79 -14.76 23.45
N ALA A 192 -8.38 -13.80 24.29
CA ALA A 192 -7.08 -13.81 24.95
C ALA A 192 -7.31 -13.85 26.47
N THR A 193 -6.79 -14.85 27.14
CA THR A 193 -6.93 -15.04 28.59
C THR A 193 -5.55 -15.02 29.24
N TYR A 194 -5.37 -14.19 30.26
CA TYR A 194 -4.11 -14.10 30.98
C TYR A 194 -4.00 -15.22 32.01
N ASP A 195 -2.88 -15.92 32.01
CA ASP A 195 -2.54 -16.95 32.98
C ASP A 195 -1.51 -16.37 33.97
N GLU A 196 -1.96 -16.12 35.19
CA GLU A 196 -1.11 -15.53 36.25
C GLU A 196 0.05 -16.43 36.66
N ALA A 197 -0.13 -17.75 36.57
CA ALA A 197 0.93 -18.69 36.96
C ALA A 197 2.07 -18.74 35.94
N GLU A 198 1.75 -18.63 34.65
CA GLU A 198 2.75 -18.62 33.58
C GLU A 198 3.23 -17.20 33.25
N GLY A 199 2.47 -16.17 33.60
CA GLY A 199 2.78 -14.79 33.21
C GLY A 199 2.57 -14.54 31.73
N LEU A 200 1.74 -15.32 31.08
CA LEU A 200 1.51 -15.30 29.62
C LEU A 200 0.03 -15.23 29.30
N TRP A 201 -0.25 -14.87 28.04
CA TRP A 201 -1.61 -14.91 27.51
C TRP A 201 -1.81 -16.19 26.69
N HIS A 202 -3.03 -16.66 26.66
CA HIS A 202 -3.45 -17.81 25.86
C HIS A 202 -4.57 -17.42 24.91
N LEU A 203 -4.36 -17.72 23.61
CA LEU A 203 -5.29 -17.37 22.54
C LEU A 203 -6.16 -18.57 22.16
N ASN A 204 -7.47 -18.35 22.01
CA ASN A 204 -8.44 -19.38 21.64
C ASN A 204 -9.45 -18.84 20.64
N GLY A 205 -9.61 -19.53 19.51
CA GLY A 205 -10.56 -19.15 18.48
C GLY A 205 -10.04 -19.36 17.06
N VAL A 206 -10.76 -18.80 16.09
CA VAL A 206 -10.48 -19.00 14.66
C VAL A 206 -10.20 -17.66 13.99
N LYS A 207 -9.18 -17.63 13.13
CA LYS A 207 -8.92 -16.54 12.20
C LYS A 207 -9.04 -17.07 10.78
N ARG A 208 -9.50 -16.23 9.85
CA ARG A 208 -9.73 -16.63 8.46
C ARG A 208 -9.16 -15.63 7.47
N PHE A 209 -8.82 -16.09 6.29
CA PHE A 209 -8.22 -15.30 5.21
C PHE A 209 -6.88 -14.67 5.61
N ILE A 210 -6.07 -15.40 6.39
CA ILE A 210 -4.81 -14.88 6.91
C ILE A 210 -3.69 -15.14 5.90
N THR A 211 -3.22 -14.08 5.26
CA THR A 211 -2.09 -14.12 4.32
C THR A 211 -0.86 -14.60 5.06
N ASN A 212 -0.22 -15.63 4.50
CA ASN A 212 0.96 -16.26 5.10
C ASN A 212 0.72 -16.73 6.55
N GLY A 213 -0.51 -17.18 6.85
CA GLY A 213 -0.87 -17.63 8.21
C GLY A 213 -0.06 -18.83 8.69
N CYS A 214 0.69 -19.48 7.81
CA CYS A 214 1.67 -20.51 8.15
C CYS A 214 3.00 -19.94 8.62
N GLY A 215 3.18 -18.62 8.64
CA GLY A 215 4.43 -17.95 9.05
C GLY A 215 4.83 -18.27 10.48
N ASP A 216 6.08 -17.99 10.80
CA ASP A 216 6.70 -18.40 12.08
C ASP A 216 6.27 -17.51 13.25
N VAL A 217 6.01 -16.22 12.98
CA VAL A 217 5.66 -15.22 14.01
C VAL A 217 4.40 -14.49 13.55
N LEU A 218 3.39 -14.44 14.39
CA LEU A 218 2.10 -13.79 14.04
C LEU A 218 1.79 -12.65 15.00
N LEU A 219 1.31 -11.53 14.44
CA LEU A 219 0.61 -10.50 15.23
C LEU A 219 -0.88 -10.84 15.20
N VAL A 220 -1.51 -10.91 16.37
CA VAL A 220 -2.89 -11.37 16.49
C VAL A 220 -3.73 -10.33 17.25
N LEU A 221 -4.85 -9.91 16.64
CA LEU A 221 -5.84 -9.07 17.32
C LEU A 221 -6.80 -9.99 18.06
N ALA A 222 -6.94 -9.79 19.36
CA ALA A 222 -7.77 -10.66 20.20
C ALA A 222 -8.50 -9.89 21.30
N ARG A 223 -9.63 -10.43 21.74
CA ARG A 223 -10.45 -9.85 22.82
C ARG A 223 -9.87 -10.24 24.17
N SER A 224 -9.26 -9.26 24.83
CA SER A 224 -8.64 -9.40 26.16
C SER A 224 -9.57 -8.99 27.30
N GLU A 225 -10.70 -8.32 26.97
CA GLU A 225 -11.65 -7.82 27.99
C GLU A 225 -12.97 -8.57 27.88
N PRO A 226 -13.24 -9.53 28.77
CA PRO A 226 -14.50 -10.28 28.74
C PRO A 226 -15.72 -9.36 28.83
N GLY A 227 -16.77 -9.70 28.10
CA GLY A 227 -18.04 -8.97 28.14
C GLY A 227 -18.08 -7.71 27.27
N THR A 228 -16.95 -7.32 26.62
CA THR A 228 -16.94 -6.16 25.72
C THR A 228 -17.34 -6.58 24.30
N LYS A 229 -17.86 -5.62 23.52
CA LYS A 229 -18.28 -5.84 22.13
C LYS A 229 -17.67 -4.84 21.14
N ASP A 230 -16.91 -3.86 21.63
CA ASP A 230 -16.32 -2.79 20.82
C ASP A 230 -14.79 -2.92 20.75
N GLY A 231 -14.15 -1.98 20.03
CA GLY A 231 -12.71 -1.98 19.84
C GLY A 231 -11.90 -1.77 21.12
N ARG A 232 -12.52 -1.24 22.18
CA ARG A 232 -11.83 -1.01 23.47
C ARG A 232 -11.57 -2.31 24.23
N GLY A 233 -12.21 -3.40 23.81
CA GLY A 233 -11.98 -4.72 24.41
C GLY A 233 -10.85 -5.51 23.72
N LEU A 234 -10.21 -4.94 22.70
CA LEU A 234 -9.25 -5.64 21.85
C LEU A 234 -7.81 -5.21 22.14
N SER A 235 -6.92 -6.22 22.25
CA SER A 235 -5.48 -6.01 22.43
C SER A 235 -4.71 -6.73 21.32
N MET A 236 -3.45 -6.32 21.13
CA MET A 236 -2.56 -6.90 20.14
C MET A 236 -1.58 -7.85 20.82
N PHE A 237 -1.40 -9.03 20.23
CA PHE A 237 -0.51 -10.06 20.76
C PHE A 237 0.48 -10.50 19.69
N VAL A 238 1.66 -10.94 20.11
CA VAL A 238 2.60 -11.66 19.25
C VAL A 238 2.68 -13.10 19.74
N CYS A 239 2.64 -14.05 18.80
CA CYS A 239 2.82 -15.46 19.13
C CYS A 239 3.69 -16.14 18.08
N GLU A 240 4.31 -17.25 18.49
CA GLU A 240 5.08 -18.12 17.61
C GLU A 240 4.21 -19.28 17.15
N LYS A 241 4.47 -19.76 15.95
CA LYS A 241 3.80 -20.95 15.46
C LYS A 241 4.32 -22.17 16.20
N ASP A 242 3.41 -22.93 16.82
CA ASP A 242 3.71 -24.22 17.46
C ASP A 242 2.53 -25.17 17.25
N GLU A 243 2.51 -26.31 17.93
CA GLU A 243 1.47 -27.34 17.77
C GLU A 243 0.06 -26.87 18.16
N SER A 244 -0.04 -25.82 18.97
CA SER A 244 -1.34 -25.27 19.41
C SER A 244 -1.99 -24.39 18.33
N LEU A 245 -1.21 -23.94 17.35
CA LEU A 245 -1.68 -23.09 16.23
C LEU A 245 -1.77 -23.94 14.97
N VAL A 246 -3.00 -24.33 14.62
CA VAL A 246 -3.26 -25.26 13.53
C VAL A 246 -3.71 -24.51 12.28
N VAL A 247 -3.05 -24.75 11.16
CA VAL A 247 -3.57 -24.33 9.85
C VAL A 247 -4.61 -25.38 9.44
N ARG A 248 -5.88 -24.96 9.38
CA ARG A 248 -7.00 -25.85 9.05
C ARG A 248 -7.12 -26.11 7.56
N ARG A 249 -6.80 -25.09 6.77
CA ARG A 249 -6.80 -25.16 5.30
C ARG A 249 -6.14 -23.91 4.70
N ILE A 250 -5.82 -23.97 3.42
CA ILE A 250 -5.47 -22.79 2.61
C ILE A 250 -6.60 -22.57 1.60
N GLU A 251 -6.82 -21.30 1.25
CA GLU A 251 -7.90 -20.91 0.34
C GLU A 251 -7.50 -21.12 -1.12
N ASN A 252 -8.43 -21.60 -1.93
CA ASN A 252 -8.30 -21.70 -3.37
C ASN A 252 -8.73 -20.36 -3.98
N LYS A 253 -7.80 -19.64 -4.58
CA LYS A 253 -7.98 -18.22 -4.93
C LYS A 253 -8.00 -18.00 -6.44
N LEU A 254 -8.55 -16.85 -6.85
CA LEU A 254 -8.53 -16.38 -8.25
C LEU A 254 -7.09 -16.13 -8.74
N GLY A 255 -6.28 -15.50 -7.90
CA GLY A 255 -4.90 -15.14 -8.25
C GLY A 255 -4.00 -15.17 -7.02
N ILE A 256 -2.79 -14.62 -7.15
CA ILE A 256 -1.74 -14.62 -6.12
C ILE A 256 -1.53 -16.02 -5.52
N HIS A 257 -1.41 -17.00 -6.41
CA HIS A 257 -1.33 -18.41 -6.02
C HIS A 257 -0.05 -18.76 -5.26
N GLY A 258 1.01 -17.98 -5.45
CA GLY A 258 2.30 -18.22 -4.79
C GLY A 258 2.31 -17.92 -3.29
N SER A 259 1.30 -17.20 -2.77
CA SER A 259 1.20 -16.92 -1.33
C SER A 259 0.01 -17.67 -0.72
N PRO A 260 0.20 -18.35 0.42
CA PRO A 260 -0.89 -19.07 1.07
C PRO A 260 -1.81 -18.11 1.83
N THR A 261 -3.10 -18.34 1.78
CA THR A 261 -4.11 -17.63 2.57
C THR A 261 -4.77 -18.68 3.46
N CYS A 262 -4.59 -18.56 4.76
CA CYS A 262 -4.86 -19.64 5.73
C CYS A 262 -6.09 -19.39 6.59
N GLU A 263 -6.75 -20.48 6.98
CA GLU A 263 -7.67 -20.48 8.11
C GLU A 263 -6.91 -21.09 9.29
N LEU A 264 -6.92 -20.38 10.43
CA LEU A 264 -6.12 -20.70 11.60
C LEU A 264 -7.01 -21.02 12.81
N GLN A 265 -6.67 -22.09 13.54
CA GLN A 265 -7.30 -22.45 14.82
C GLN A 265 -6.26 -22.29 15.92
N PHE A 266 -6.56 -21.44 16.88
CA PHE A 266 -5.76 -21.22 18.09
C PHE A 266 -6.35 -22.08 19.21
N ASN A 267 -5.52 -22.95 19.80
CA ASN A 267 -5.92 -23.91 20.85
C ASN A 267 -5.05 -23.67 22.09
N ASN A 268 -5.39 -22.64 22.84
CA ASN A 268 -4.62 -22.23 24.00
C ASN A 268 -3.19 -21.80 23.63
N THR A 269 -3.04 -21.13 22.51
CA THR A 269 -1.75 -20.71 21.94
C THR A 269 -1.10 -19.63 22.82
N LYS A 270 0.13 -19.84 23.25
CA LYS A 270 0.88 -18.89 24.09
C LYS A 270 1.20 -17.61 23.29
N ALA A 271 1.03 -16.48 23.95
CA ALA A 271 1.22 -15.17 23.30
C ALA A 271 1.69 -14.12 24.31
N TYR A 272 2.39 -13.11 23.78
CA TYR A 272 2.86 -11.95 24.54
C TYR A 272 2.07 -10.72 24.13
N LEU A 273 1.70 -9.90 25.09
CA LEU A 273 1.01 -8.63 24.82
C LEU A 273 1.97 -7.66 24.15
N VAL A 274 1.55 -7.07 23.05
CA VAL A 274 2.30 -6.00 22.36
C VAL A 274 1.77 -4.66 22.87
N GLY A 275 2.64 -3.87 23.48
CA GLY A 275 2.28 -2.56 23.99
C GLY A 275 1.28 -2.64 25.15
N LYS A 276 0.29 -1.75 25.13
CA LYS A 276 -0.69 -1.61 26.19
C LYS A 276 -1.98 -2.36 25.87
N ARG A 277 -2.53 -2.99 26.91
CA ARG A 277 -3.83 -3.67 26.89
C ARG A 277 -4.92 -2.68 26.42
N ARG A 278 -5.89 -3.15 25.63
CA ARG A 278 -7.04 -2.40 25.12
C ARG A 278 -6.71 -1.39 24.02
N MET A 279 -5.44 -1.35 23.56
CA MET A 279 -5.00 -0.44 22.50
C MET A 279 -4.86 -1.15 21.14
N GLY A 280 -5.17 -2.45 21.08
CA GLY A 280 -4.94 -3.27 19.90
C GLY A 280 -5.55 -2.71 18.62
N LEU A 281 -6.86 -2.46 18.62
CA LEU A 281 -7.53 -1.96 17.42
C LEU A 281 -7.35 -0.45 17.25
N ILE A 282 -7.59 0.31 18.33
CA ILE A 282 -7.69 1.77 18.22
C ILE A 282 -6.36 2.47 17.94
N ARG A 283 -5.23 1.78 18.16
CA ARG A 283 -3.91 2.34 17.90
C ARG A 283 -3.06 1.42 17.02
N TYR A 284 -2.80 0.19 17.46
CA TYR A 284 -1.77 -0.66 16.83
C TYR A 284 -2.22 -1.21 15.47
N VAL A 285 -3.45 -1.71 15.37
CA VAL A 285 -4.00 -2.17 14.08
C VAL A 285 -4.12 -1.00 13.10
N MET A 286 -4.50 0.19 13.57
CA MET A 286 -4.60 1.36 12.67
C MET A 286 -3.24 1.73 12.07
N SER A 287 -2.16 1.67 12.87
CA SER A 287 -0.80 1.91 12.36
C SER A 287 -0.38 0.81 11.37
N LEU A 288 -0.58 -0.45 11.75
CA LEU A 288 -0.28 -1.62 10.91
C LEU A 288 -1.03 -1.55 9.56
N MET A 289 -2.32 -1.24 9.60
CA MET A 289 -3.14 -1.15 8.38
C MET A 289 -2.72 0.01 7.48
N ASN A 290 -2.23 1.12 8.03
CA ASN A 290 -1.72 2.22 7.21
C ASN A 290 -0.43 1.80 6.48
N GLY A 291 0.45 1.05 7.13
CA GLY A 291 1.61 0.44 6.48
C GLY A 291 1.19 -0.52 5.37
N ALA A 292 0.24 -1.41 5.68
CA ALA A 292 -0.30 -2.37 4.72
C ALA A 292 -0.95 -1.68 3.51
N ARG A 293 -1.64 -0.55 3.71
CA ARG A 293 -2.23 0.23 2.61
C ARG A 293 -1.15 0.74 1.64
N ILE A 294 -0.02 1.22 2.17
CA ILE A 294 1.12 1.64 1.35
C ILE A 294 1.67 0.43 0.56
N GLY A 295 1.85 -0.70 1.25
CA GLY A 295 2.33 -1.93 0.61
C GLY A 295 1.41 -2.40 -0.52
N VAL A 296 0.08 -2.38 -0.29
CA VAL A 296 -0.90 -2.78 -1.32
C VAL A 296 -0.98 -1.74 -2.44
N SER A 297 -0.77 -0.45 -2.15
CA SER A 297 -0.64 0.59 -3.19
C SER A 297 0.53 0.25 -4.12
N ALA A 298 1.68 -0.08 -3.54
CA ALA A 298 2.88 -0.45 -4.30
C ALA A 298 2.66 -1.76 -5.07
N GLN A 299 1.94 -2.73 -4.47
CA GLN A 299 1.59 -3.98 -5.15
C GLN A 299 0.72 -3.71 -6.39
N GLY A 300 -0.33 -2.92 -6.23
CA GLY A 300 -1.20 -2.55 -7.36
C GLY A 300 -0.42 -1.86 -8.47
N LEU A 301 0.46 -0.93 -8.09
CA LEU A 301 1.31 -0.23 -9.05
C LEU A 301 2.26 -1.19 -9.79
N GLY A 302 2.89 -2.12 -9.07
CA GLY A 302 3.79 -3.11 -9.69
C GLY A 302 3.07 -3.98 -10.70
N ILE A 303 1.87 -4.47 -10.35
CA ILE A 303 1.04 -5.27 -11.27
C ILE A 303 0.69 -4.43 -12.51
N ALA A 304 0.28 -3.18 -12.32
CA ALA A 304 -0.07 -2.28 -13.43
C ALA A 304 1.14 -2.05 -14.35
N GLN A 305 2.33 -1.84 -13.77
CA GLN A 305 3.57 -1.67 -14.53
C GLN A 305 3.86 -2.90 -15.39
N ALA A 306 3.76 -4.11 -14.80
CA ALA A 306 3.99 -5.36 -15.53
C ALA A 306 2.97 -5.53 -16.68
N ALA A 307 1.69 -5.33 -16.37
CA ALA A 307 0.62 -5.45 -17.37
C ALA A 307 0.80 -4.45 -18.52
N TYR A 308 1.12 -3.20 -18.20
CA TYR A 308 1.35 -2.16 -19.19
C TYR A 308 2.51 -2.53 -20.14
N LEU A 309 3.63 -2.99 -19.59
CA LEU A 309 4.80 -3.35 -20.41
C LEU A 309 4.47 -4.52 -21.34
N GLU A 310 3.78 -5.55 -20.86
CA GLU A 310 3.38 -6.70 -21.69
C GLU A 310 2.40 -6.26 -22.78
N GLY A 311 1.42 -5.45 -22.45
CA GLY A 311 0.46 -4.94 -23.43
C GLY A 311 1.14 -4.12 -24.52
N LEU A 312 2.08 -3.27 -24.13
CA LEU A 312 2.84 -2.43 -25.07
C LEU A 312 3.71 -3.30 -26.01
N GLU A 313 4.44 -4.27 -25.48
CA GLU A 313 5.27 -5.17 -26.29
C GLU A 313 4.42 -6.00 -27.25
N TYR A 314 3.30 -6.54 -26.76
CA TYR A 314 2.35 -7.27 -27.62
C TYR A 314 1.83 -6.37 -28.75
N ALA A 315 1.42 -5.15 -28.43
CA ALA A 315 0.84 -4.24 -29.43
C ALA A 315 1.85 -3.81 -30.51
N LYS A 316 3.14 -3.72 -30.14
CA LYS A 316 4.22 -3.41 -31.10
C LYS A 316 4.47 -4.61 -32.05
N ALA A 317 4.37 -5.82 -31.54
CA ALA A 317 4.71 -7.04 -32.29
C ALA A 317 3.53 -7.56 -33.13
N ARG A 318 2.29 -7.38 -32.66
CA ARG A 318 1.09 -7.92 -33.29
C ARG A 318 0.64 -7.06 -34.47
N GLU A 319 0.53 -7.66 -35.64
CA GLU A 319 0.02 -6.97 -36.85
C GLU A 319 -1.40 -7.43 -37.18
N GLN A 320 -2.24 -6.46 -37.55
CA GLN A 320 -3.57 -6.67 -38.13
C GLN A 320 -3.85 -5.54 -39.13
N PHE A 321 -4.58 -5.85 -40.20
CA PHE A 321 -4.93 -4.87 -41.24
C PHE A 321 -3.69 -4.21 -41.84
N GLY A 322 -2.57 -4.92 -41.89
CA GLY A 322 -1.32 -4.46 -42.52
C GLY A 322 -0.47 -3.50 -41.70
N THR A 323 -0.73 -3.38 -40.38
CA THR A 323 0.06 -2.52 -39.49
C THR A 323 0.13 -3.15 -38.09
N ALA A 324 1.16 -2.79 -37.34
CA ALA A 324 1.22 -3.12 -35.91
C ALA A 324 0.06 -2.45 -35.17
N ILE A 325 -0.62 -3.20 -34.28
CA ILE A 325 -1.85 -2.70 -33.65
C ILE A 325 -1.58 -1.48 -32.75
N VAL A 326 -0.35 -1.26 -32.31
CA VAL A 326 0.04 -0.05 -31.55
C VAL A 326 -0.26 1.24 -32.34
N ASN A 327 -0.35 1.17 -33.69
CA ASN A 327 -0.63 2.32 -34.54
C ASN A 327 -2.12 2.62 -34.70
N MET A 328 -2.99 1.79 -34.12
CA MET A 328 -4.45 1.97 -34.21
C MET A 328 -4.96 2.89 -33.11
N PRO A 329 -5.74 3.94 -33.47
CA PRO A 329 -6.14 4.97 -32.46
C PRO A 329 -6.78 4.41 -31.18
N LEU A 330 -7.71 3.47 -31.30
CA LEU A 330 -8.38 2.91 -30.11
C LEU A 330 -7.45 2.01 -29.28
N VAL A 331 -6.39 1.49 -29.87
CA VAL A 331 -5.38 0.69 -29.15
C VAL A 331 -4.37 1.62 -28.46
N TYR A 332 -3.82 2.61 -29.20
CA TYR A 332 -2.87 3.51 -28.53
C TYR A 332 -3.53 4.38 -27.46
N GLU A 333 -4.82 4.64 -27.57
CA GLU A 333 -5.56 5.31 -26.49
C GLU A 333 -5.51 4.48 -25.21
N MET A 334 -5.81 3.16 -25.29
CA MET A 334 -5.72 2.27 -24.12
C MET A 334 -4.31 2.23 -23.55
N LEU A 335 -3.29 2.13 -24.43
CA LEU A 335 -1.88 2.07 -24.00
C LEU A 335 -1.42 3.37 -23.33
N LEU A 336 -1.80 4.54 -23.89
CA LEU A 336 -1.42 5.83 -23.30
C LEU A 336 -2.15 6.06 -21.98
N ASN A 337 -3.42 5.68 -21.90
CA ASN A 337 -4.16 5.78 -20.64
C ASN A 337 -3.53 4.87 -19.58
N ALA A 338 -3.15 3.65 -19.93
CA ALA A 338 -2.48 2.74 -19.01
C ALA A 338 -1.14 3.33 -18.52
N ARG A 339 -0.35 3.90 -19.42
CA ARG A 339 0.91 4.58 -19.05
C ARG A 339 0.66 5.71 -18.06
N VAL A 340 -0.32 6.56 -18.36
CA VAL A 340 -0.65 7.73 -17.52
C VAL A 340 -1.18 7.26 -16.16
N ASP A 341 -1.98 6.19 -16.11
CA ASP A 341 -2.49 5.62 -14.86
C ASP A 341 -1.34 5.08 -13.99
N VAL A 342 -0.37 4.39 -14.60
CA VAL A 342 0.84 3.89 -13.89
C VAL A 342 1.64 5.07 -13.33
N GLU A 343 1.90 6.10 -14.15
CA GLU A 343 2.65 7.28 -13.71
C GLU A 343 1.92 8.04 -12.60
N ALA A 344 0.58 8.18 -12.69
CA ALA A 344 -0.25 8.83 -11.67
C ALA A 344 -0.18 8.10 -10.34
N ALA A 345 -0.32 6.76 -10.38
CA ALA A 345 -0.24 5.92 -9.18
C ALA A 345 1.14 6.03 -8.53
N ARG A 346 2.21 6.03 -9.35
CA ARG A 346 3.59 6.12 -8.86
C ARG A 346 3.86 7.47 -8.19
N LEU A 347 3.47 8.58 -8.85
CA LEU A 347 3.62 9.93 -8.28
C LEU A 347 2.94 10.00 -6.91
N LEU A 348 1.70 9.54 -6.84
CA LEU A 348 0.91 9.62 -5.61
C LEU A 348 1.48 8.71 -4.51
N LEU A 349 1.88 7.48 -4.85
CA LEU A 349 2.45 6.54 -3.88
C LEU A 349 3.76 7.07 -3.29
N TYR A 350 4.67 7.54 -4.15
CA TYR A 350 5.99 7.97 -3.70
C TYR A 350 5.89 9.21 -2.82
N ASP A 351 5.03 10.17 -3.20
CA ASP A 351 4.81 11.36 -2.36
C ASP A 351 4.10 10.98 -1.05
N THR A 352 3.11 10.09 -1.09
CA THR A 352 2.45 9.60 0.12
C THR A 352 3.46 8.94 1.07
N SER A 353 4.37 8.12 0.54
CA SER A 353 5.40 7.45 1.34
C SER A 353 6.36 8.46 1.97
N ARG A 354 6.75 9.50 1.21
CA ARG A 354 7.55 10.61 1.73
C ARG A 354 6.84 11.32 2.89
N VAL A 355 5.54 11.58 2.74
CA VAL A 355 4.73 12.22 3.79
C VAL A 355 4.63 11.32 5.03
N VAL A 356 4.49 10.00 4.83
CA VAL A 356 4.47 9.02 5.94
C VAL A 356 5.81 9.02 6.68
N ASP A 357 6.93 9.11 5.96
CA ASP A 357 8.26 9.19 6.58
C ASP A 357 8.41 10.47 7.40
N LEU A 358 7.95 11.62 6.87
CA LEU A 358 7.96 12.89 7.61
C LEU A 358 7.10 12.79 8.87
N LYS A 359 5.90 12.22 8.75
CA LYS A 359 5.02 11.96 9.90
C LYS A 359 5.76 11.16 10.98
N LYS A 360 6.31 10.00 10.62
CA LYS A 360 7.03 9.12 11.56
C LYS A 360 8.21 9.85 12.21
N GLY A 361 8.97 10.59 11.42
CA GLY A 361 10.13 11.34 11.90
C GLY A 361 9.75 12.41 12.91
N TYR A 362 8.72 13.19 12.61
CA TYR A 362 8.27 14.27 13.53
C TYR A 362 7.60 13.71 14.77
N GLU A 363 6.86 12.61 14.67
CA GLU A 363 6.26 11.95 15.84
C GLU A 363 7.36 11.42 16.79
N LYS A 364 8.38 10.76 16.22
CA LYS A 364 9.54 10.29 17.00
C LYS A 364 10.25 11.45 17.69
N LYS A 365 10.50 12.54 16.95
CA LYS A 365 11.15 13.74 17.49
C LYS A 365 10.35 14.33 18.66
N LEU A 366 9.01 14.34 18.58
CA LEU A 366 8.15 14.79 19.68
C LEU A 366 8.30 13.89 20.91
N GLU A 367 8.33 12.56 20.72
CA GLU A 367 8.45 11.60 21.81
C GLU A 367 9.80 11.69 22.52
N GLU A 368 10.86 12.03 21.79
CA GLU A 368 12.23 12.15 22.30
C GLU A 368 12.52 13.52 22.91
N THR A 369 11.61 14.48 22.79
CA THR A 369 11.82 15.85 23.30
C THR A 369 11.06 16.05 24.60
N ASP A 370 11.78 16.36 25.70
CA ASP A 370 11.17 16.57 27.03
C ASP A 370 10.12 17.68 27.04
N SER A 371 10.36 18.77 26.31
CA SER A 371 9.47 19.95 26.28
C SER A 371 9.27 20.43 24.85
N PRO A 372 8.45 19.71 24.05
CA PRO A 372 8.24 20.08 22.65
C PRO A 372 7.62 21.48 22.49
N THR A 373 8.10 22.23 21.50
CA THR A 373 7.55 23.56 21.18
C THR A 373 6.18 23.44 20.52
N LYS A 374 5.45 24.54 20.47
CA LYS A 374 4.16 24.61 19.74
C LYS A 374 4.37 24.30 18.25
N GLU A 375 5.46 24.80 17.69
CA GLU A 375 5.81 24.56 16.28
C GLU A 375 6.02 23.07 15.99
N MET A 376 6.79 22.38 16.83
CA MET A 376 7.02 20.93 16.68
C MET A 376 5.70 20.16 16.69
N ARG A 377 4.81 20.50 17.65
CA ARG A 377 3.49 19.86 17.75
C ARG A 377 2.64 20.14 16.50
N SER A 378 2.66 21.37 15.99
CA SER A 378 1.86 21.73 14.80
C SER A 378 2.39 21.05 13.54
N THR A 379 3.72 20.93 13.40
CA THR A 379 4.34 20.22 12.26
C THR A 379 4.00 18.74 12.28
N ALA A 380 4.14 18.08 13.43
CA ALA A 380 3.78 16.66 13.56
C ALA A 380 2.29 16.44 13.26
N LYS A 381 1.42 17.30 13.78
CA LYS A 381 -0.02 17.22 13.50
C LYS A 381 -0.33 17.40 12.02
N TYR A 382 0.35 18.33 11.36
CA TYR A 382 0.17 18.60 9.92
C TYR A 382 0.48 17.35 9.11
N TYR A 383 1.67 16.75 9.30
CA TYR A 383 2.04 15.55 8.55
C TYR A 383 1.16 14.33 8.91
N SER A 384 0.74 14.23 10.17
CA SER A 384 -0.16 13.16 10.61
C SER A 384 -1.52 13.27 9.89
N SER A 385 -2.09 14.49 9.80
CA SER A 385 -3.38 14.73 9.12
C SER A 385 -3.27 14.48 7.62
N LEU A 386 -2.18 14.93 7.00
CA LEU A 386 -1.95 14.75 5.57
C LEU A 386 -1.76 13.26 5.24
N ALA A 387 -0.94 12.54 6.02
CA ALA A 387 -0.73 11.10 5.84
C ALA A 387 -2.02 10.30 6.00
N ALA A 388 -2.86 10.67 7.00
CA ALA A 388 -4.13 9.99 7.25
C ALA A 388 -5.08 10.10 6.06
N MET A 389 -5.01 11.20 5.30
CA MET A 389 -5.81 11.39 4.09
C MET A 389 -5.16 10.71 2.87
N LEU A 390 -3.85 10.91 2.66
CA LEU A 390 -3.18 10.44 1.44
C LEU A 390 -3.02 8.92 1.39
N THR A 391 -2.81 8.26 2.53
CA THR A 391 -2.58 6.81 2.57
C THR A 391 -3.77 6.03 1.97
N PRO A 392 -5.02 6.25 2.42
CA PRO A 392 -6.15 5.57 1.77
C PRO A 392 -6.38 6.04 0.32
N ILE A 393 -6.09 7.30 -0.01
CA ILE A 393 -6.20 7.81 -1.40
C ILE A 393 -5.20 7.06 -2.30
N SER A 394 -3.96 6.90 -1.85
CA SER A 394 -2.93 6.17 -2.61
C SER A 394 -3.37 4.72 -2.88
N LYS A 395 -3.90 4.04 -1.85
CA LYS A 395 -4.41 2.67 -2.04
C LYS A 395 -5.55 2.64 -3.05
N TYR A 396 -6.52 3.56 -2.90
CA TYR A 396 -7.67 3.64 -3.81
C TYR A 396 -7.20 3.80 -5.27
N ILE A 397 -6.38 4.82 -5.53
CA ILE A 397 -5.94 5.14 -6.91
C ILE A 397 -5.09 3.99 -7.47
N SER A 398 -4.07 3.54 -6.75
CA SER A 398 -3.15 2.51 -7.26
C SER A 398 -3.89 1.21 -7.59
N THR A 399 -4.82 0.79 -6.73
CA THR A 399 -5.47 -0.51 -6.91
C THR A 399 -6.61 -0.46 -7.94
N GLU A 400 -7.34 0.65 -8.05
CA GLU A 400 -8.34 0.80 -9.12
C GLU A 400 -7.64 0.91 -10.49
N TYR A 401 -6.55 1.69 -10.56
CA TYR A 401 -5.77 1.80 -11.80
C TYR A 401 -5.12 0.46 -12.16
N SER A 402 -4.65 -0.31 -11.16
CA SER A 402 -4.11 -1.66 -11.40
C SER A 402 -5.14 -2.55 -12.10
N ASN A 403 -6.36 -2.58 -11.58
CA ASN A 403 -7.43 -3.38 -12.16
C ASN A 403 -7.79 -2.90 -13.57
N LYS A 404 -7.87 -1.58 -13.77
CA LYS A 404 -8.18 -0.99 -15.09
C LYS A 404 -7.07 -1.29 -16.10
N VAL A 405 -5.81 -1.09 -15.73
CA VAL A 405 -4.66 -1.34 -16.63
C VAL A 405 -4.61 -2.82 -17.00
N ALA A 406 -4.75 -3.74 -16.04
CA ALA A 406 -4.72 -5.17 -16.32
C ALA A 406 -5.88 -5.58 -17.24
N TYR A 407 -7.08 -5.01 -17.03
CA TYR A 407 -8.25 -5.23 -17.89
C TYR A 407 -7.97 -4.74 -19.32
N ASP A 408 -7.51 -3.50 -19.48
CA ASP A 408 -7.26 -2.90 -20.79
C ASP A 408 -6.13 -3.63 -21.54
N MET A 409 -5.07 -4.03 -20.84
CA MET A 409 -3.94 -4.71 -21.48
C MET A 409 -4.32 -6.15 -21.90
N LEU A 410 -5.19 -6.81 -21.13
CA LEU A 410 -5.76 -8.09 -21.58
C LEU A 410 -6.61 -7.89 -22.84
N GLN A 411 -7.40 -6.80 -22.89
CA GLN A 411 -8.19 -6.43 -24.09
C GLN A 411 -7.28 -6.21 -25.30
N VAL A 412 -6.13 -5.54 -25.12
CA VAL A 412 -5.13 -5.31 -26.18
C VAL A 412 -4.62 -6.64 -26.76
N HIS A 413 -4.45 -7.66 -25.90
CA HIS A 413 -4.01 -8.99 -26.36
C HIS A 413 -5.10 -9.74 -27.13
N GLY A 414 -6.36 -9.33 -27.02
CA GLY A 414 -7.48 -10.03 -27.67
C GLY A 414 -7.63 -11.45 -27.13
N GLY A 415 -8.03 -12.39 -28.00
CA GLY A 415 -8.26 -13.78 -27.60
C GLY A 415 -7.03 -14.47 -27.00
N THR A 416 -5.83 -14.10 -27.44
CA THR A 416 -4.60 -14.69 -26.89
C THR A 416 -4.38 -14.30 -25.44
N GLY A 417 -4.84 -13.11 -25.02
CA GLY A 417 -4.76 -12.68 -23.63
C GLY A 417 -5.62 -13.49 -22.66
N TYR A 418 -6.61 -14.21 -23.18
CA TYR A 418 -7.48 -15.09 -22.39
C TYR A 418 -6.85 -16.47 -22.15
N MET A 419 -5.76 -16.76 -22.86
CA MET A 419 -5.05 -18.03 -22.77
C MET A 419 -3.83 -17.89 -21.84
N LYS A 420 -3.42 -18.99 -21.21
CA LYS A 420 -2.28 -19.00 -20.28
C LYS A 420 -0.90 -18.91 -20.95
N ASP A 421 -0.86 -18.78 -22.28
CA ASP A 421 0.39 -18.62 -23.03
C ASP A 421 1.07 -17.26 -22.77
N PHE A 422 0.31 -16.29 -22.24
CA PHE A 422 0.79 -14.94 -21.91
C PHE A 422 0.51 -14.63 -20.45
N ASN A 423 1.38 -13.88 -19.80
CA ASN A 423 1.25 -13.55 -18.39
C ASN A 423 0.12 -12.55 -18.09
N ILE A 424 -0.42 -11.90 -19.12
CA ILE A 424 -1.42 -10.84 -18.90
C ILE A 424 -2.66 -11.36 -18.15
N GLU A 425 -3.08 -12.62 -18.36
CA GLU A 425 -4.22 -13.19 -17.64
C GLU A 425 -3.90 -13.35 -16.15
N ARG A 426 -2.63 -13.67 -15.79
CA ARG A 426 -2.18 -13.73 -14.39
C ARG A 426 -2.23 -12.34 -13.77
N HIS A 427 -1.72 -11.31 -14.47
CA HIS A 427 -1.76 -9.93 -13.96
C HIS A 427 -3.21 -9.48 -13.71
N TYR A 428 -4.12 -9.83 -14.61
CA TYR A 428 -5.55 -9.52 -14.45
C TYR A 428 -6.13 -10.20 -13.21
N ARG A 429 -5.83 -11.49 -12.97
CA ARG A 429 -6.30 -12.22 -11.80
C ARG A 429 -5.70 -11.67 -10.50
N ASP A 430 -4.40 -11.39 -10.52
CA ASP A 430 -3.68 -10.88 -9.33
C ASP A 430 -4.14 -9.47 -8.95
N ALA A 431 -4.41 -8.61 -9.93
CA ALA A 431 -4.85 -7.23 -9.68
C ALA A 431 -6.15 -7.19 -8.88
N ARG A 432 -7.05 -8.17 -9.10
CA ARG A 432 -8.40 -8.08 -8.55
C ARG A 432 -8.46 -8.07 -7.02
N ILE A 433 -7.52 -8.72 -6.33
CA ILE A 433 -7.53 -8.74 -4.87
C ILE A 433 -7.13 -7.38 -4.26
N THR A 434 -6.33 -6.58 -5.00
CA THR A 434 -5.70 -5.39 -4.42
C THR A 434 -6.71 -4.34 -3.97
N ASN A 435 -7.85 -4.21 -4.66
CA ASN A 435 -8.90 -3.26 -4.24
C ASN A 435 -9.95 -3.89 -3.31
N ILE A 436 -9.66 -5.09 -2.79
CA ILE A 436 -10.53 -5.81 -1.84
C ILE A 436 -9.87 -5.89 -0.46
N TYR A 437 -8.70 -6.54 -0.35
CA TYR A 437 -8.08 -6.78 0.96
C TYR A 437 -7.40 -5.52 1.53
N GLU A 438 -7.09 -5.58 2.81
CA GLU A 438 -6.55 -4.45 3.59
C GLU A 438 -7.47 -3.23 3.52
N GLY A 439 -8.78 -3.50 3.50
CA GLY A 439 -9.84 -2.51 3.34
C GLY A 439 -10.22 -2.30 1.88
N THR A 440 -11.48 -2.57 1.56
CA THR A 440 -12.00 -2.38 0.20
C THR A 440 -11.87 -0.92 -0.25
N THR A 441 -12.04 -0.66 -1.54
CA THR A 441 -12.10 0.71 -2.08
C THR A 441 -13.08 1.58 -1.28
N GLN A 442 -14.25 1.04 -0.91
CA GLN A 442 -15.25 1.78 -0.13
C GLN A 442 -14.73 2.17 1.26
N LEU A 443 -13.94 1.29 1.90
CA LEU A 443 -13.31 1.61 3.19
C LEU A 443 -12.20 2.66 3.04
N GLN A 444 -11.53 2.73 1.89
CA GLN A 444 -10.59 3.82 1.64
C GLN A 444 -11.32 5.16 1.57
N PHE A 445 -12.50 5.19 0.93
CA PHE A 445 -13.33 6.41 0.92
C PHE A 445 -13.72 6.84 2.33
N VAL A 446 -14.16 5.88 3.16
CA VAL A 446 -14.52 6.15 4.58
C VAL A 446 -13.31 6.70 5.35
N ALA A 447 -12.12 6.13 5.11
CA ALA A 447 -10.90 6.56 5.80
C ALA A 447 -10.44 7.97 5.35
N ALA A 448 -10.58 8.30 4.06
CA ALA A 448 -10.06 9.55 3.50
C ALA A 448 -11.01 10.74 3.66
N ILE A 449 -12.34 10.50 3.69
CA ILE A 449 -13.34 11.57 3.55
C ILE A 449 -13.20 12.66 4.63
N GLY A 450 -12.83 12.29 5.85
CA GLY A 450 -12.61 13.26 6.94
C GLY A 450 -11.55 14.30 6.58
N GLY A 451 -10.41 13.84 6.06
CA GLY A 451 -9.31 14.71 5.62
C GLY A 451 -9.70 15.58 4.43
N VAL A 452 -10.46 15.02 3.48
CA VAL A 452 -10.94 15.79 2.32
C VAL A 452 -11.89 16.92 2.78
N VAL A 453 -12.84 16.61 3.63
CA VAL A 453 -13.84 17.59 4.12
C VAL A 453 -13.20 18.66 5.00
N THR A 454 -12.13 18.33 5.73
CA THR A 454 -11.39 19.31 6.55
C THR A 454 -10.26 19.99 5.79
N GLN A 455 -10.10 19.67 4.49
CA GLN A 455 -9.13 20.34 3.62
C GLN A 455 -7.67 20.10 4.09
N ALA A 456 -7.36 18.89 4.54
CA ALA A 456 -6.03 18.56 5.09
C ALA A 456 -4.89 18.74 4.08
N MET A 457 -5.17 18.68 2.77
CA MET A 457 -4.14 18.81 1.73
C MET A 457 -3.86 20.26 1.31
N GLU A 458 -4.72 21.22 1.68
CA GLU A 458 -4.60 22.60 1.17
C GLU A 458 -3.22 23.23 1.44
N PRO A 459 -2.65 23.11 2.66
CA PRO A 459 -1.32 23.70 2.88
C PRO A 459 -0.23 23.04 2.01
N GLU A 460 -0.34 21.74 1.72
CA GLU A 460 0.64 21.08 0.85
C GLU A 460 0.47 21.51 -0.62
N LEU A 461 -0.77 21.68 -1.07
CA LEU A 461 -1.04 22.21 -2.41
C LEU A 461 -0.48 23.63 -2.56
N ASP A 462 -0.62 24.47 -1.53
CA ASP A 462 -0.07 25.83 -1.55
C ASP A 462 1.47 25.79 -1.65
N LYS A 463 2.13 24.86 -0.96
CA LYS A 463 3.59 24.69 -1.06
C LYS A 463 3.98 24.27 -2.48
N MET A 464 3.32 23.26 -3.02
CA MET A 464 3.59 22.80 -4.39
C MET A 464 3.36 23.92 -5.40
N GLU A 465 2.26 24.63 -5.28
CA GLU A 465 1.92 25.76 -6.18
C GLU A 465 3.00 26.83 -6.16
N ALA A 466 3.57 27.13 -4.98
CA ALA A 466 4.63 28.12 -4.85
C ALA A 466 5.92 27.72 -5.60
N GLU A 467 6.11 26.43 -5.87
CA GLU A 467 7.26 25.89 -6.61
C GLU A 467 7.04 25.90 -8.14
N LEU A 468 5.77 25.99 -8.61
CA LEU A 468 5.43 25.91 -10.03
C LEU A 468 5.56 27.28 -10.69
N ARG A 469 6.75 27.56 -11.26
CA ARG A 469 7.13 28.87 -11.79
C ARG A 469 7.37 28.88 -13.30
N GLU A 470 7.43 27.71 -13.95
CA GLU A 470 7.72 27.63 -15.38
C GLU A 470 6.51 28.07 -16.21
N ASP A 471 6.77 28.79 -17.32
CA ASP A 471 5.70 29.32 -18.19
C ASP A 471 4.70 28.24 -18.62
N PHE A 472 5.18 27.01 -18.90
CA PHE A 472 4.26 25.95 -19.34
C PHE A 472 3.33 25.47 -18.21
N GLN A 473 3.73 25.65 -16.94
CA GLN A 473 2.92 25.22 -15.78
C GLN A 473 1.78 26.19 -15.46
N LEU A 474 1.97 27.49 -15.74
CA LEU A 474 1.05 28.55 -15.27
C LEU A 474 -0.41 28.37 -15.73
N PRO A 475 -0.68 27.98 -17.01
CA PRO A 475 -2.09 27.74 -17.40
C PRO A 475 -2.74 26.63 -16.60
N PHE A 476 -1.99 25.54 -16.33
CA PHE A 476 -2.50 24.40 -15.55
C PHE A 476 -2.72 24.76 -14.08
N VAL A 477 -1.82 25.57 -13.50
CA VAL A 477 -1.99 26.09 -12.14
C VAL A 477 -3.30 26.89 -12.04
N LYS A 478 -3.58 27.74 -13.04
CA LYS A 478 -4.84 28.50 -13.06
C LYS A 478 -6.04 27.55 -13.07
N GLU A 479 -6.02 26.54 -13.95
CA GLU A 479 -7.10 25.53 -14.02
C GLU A 479 -7.25 24.78 -12.69
N LEU A 480 -6.13 24.37 -12.07
CA LEU A 480 -6.17 23.66 -10.78
C LEU A 480 -6.79 24.51 -9.67
N LYS A 481 -6.54 25.83 -9.65
CA LYS A 481 -7.20 26.73 -8.71
C LYS A 481 -8.72 26.70 -8.86
N GLU A 482 -9.20 26.63 -10.09
CA GLU A 482 -10.64 26.49 -10.36
C GLU A 482 -11.16 25.16 -9.83
N LYS A 483 -10.41 24.05 -10.05
CA LYS A 483 -10.82 22.71 -9.55
C LYS A 483 -10.77 22.64 -8.01
N ARG A 484 -9.77 23.26 -7.37
CA ARG A 484 -9.72 23.40 -5.89
C ARG A 484 -10.97 24.14 -5.39
N ALA A 485 -11.35 25.22 -6.06
CA ALA A 485 -12.57 25.97 -5.69
C ALA A 485 -13.82 25.09 -5.82
N LEU A 486 -13.92 24.22 -6.85
CA LEU A 486 -15.03 23.29 -6.98
C LEU A 486 -15.07 22.29 -5.80
N LEU A 487 -13.90 21.72 -5.44
CA LEU A 487 -13.84 20.80 -4.29
C LEU A 487 -14.29 21.51 -3.00
N ASN A 488 -13.82 22.75 -2.79
CA ASN A 488 -14.18 23.52 -1.60
C ASN A 488 -15.69 23.82 -1.55
N LYS A 489 -16.29 24.13 -2.69
CA LYS A 489 -17.76 24.31 -2.78
C LYS A 489 -18.50 23.00 -2.49
N ALA A 490 -18.01 21.88 -3.02
CA ALA A 490 -18.63 20.56 -2.81
C ALA A 490 -18.56 20.14 -1.34
N THR A 491 -17.40 20.32 -0.69
CA THR A 491 -17.25 19.97 0.73
C THR A 491 -18.11 20.88 1.62
N SER A 492 -18.19 22.17 1.30
CA SER A 492 -19.08 23.10 2.02
C SER A 492 -20.55 22.70 1.87
N TYR A 493 -20.96 22.38 0.64
CA TYR A 493 -22.34 21.93 0.35
C TYR A 493 -22.72 20.70 1.20
N VAL A 494 -21.83 19.71 1.26
CA VAL A 494 -22.08 18.47 2.02
C VAL A 494 -22.13 18.75 3.53
N LYS A 495 -21.28 19.65 4.04
CA LYS A 495 -21.31 20.08 5.45
C LYS A 495 -22.62 20.78 5.80
N GLU A 496 -23.02 21.75 4.97
CA GLU A 496 -24.24 22.55 5.19
C GLU A 496 -25.51 21.67 5.14
N LYS A 497 -25.52 20.68 4.24
CA LYS A 497 -26.63 19.73 4.14
C LYS A 497 -26.81 18.92 5.42
N ASN A 498 -25.72 18.67 6.16
CA ASN A 498 -25.72 17.95 7.43
C ASN A 498 -26.45 16.60 7.37
N ASP A 499 -26.32 15.91 6.23
CA ASP A 499 -26.94 14.61 5.98
C ASP A 499 -25.85 13.56 5.88
N HIS A 500 -25.71 12.74 6.94
CA HIS A 500 -24.66 11.71 7.02
C HIS A 500 -24.75 10.69 5.86
N THR A 501 -25.98 10.26 5.54
CA THR A 501 -26.19 9.28 4.46
C THR A 501 -25.78 9.86 3.10
N TYR A 502 -26.16 11.12 2.85
CA TYR A 502 -25.76 11.82 1.63
C TYR A 502 -24.23 11.92 1.52
N ARG A 503 -23.58 12.34 2.61
CA ARG A 503 -22.11 12.46 2.63
C ARG A 503 -21.46 11.10 2.38
N SER A 504 -21.95 10.03 3.01
CA SER A 504 -21.43 8.67 2.82
C SER A 504 -21.60 8.21 1.37
N TYR A 505 -22.76 8.45 0.78
CA TYR A 505 -23.05 8.05 -0.60
C TYR A 505 -22.14 8.75 -1.60
N TYR A 506 -21.91 10.06 -1.42
CA TYR A 506 -21.07 10.85 -2.33
C TYR A 506 -19.58 10.89 -1.93
N SER A 507 -19.18 10.19 -0.87
CA SER A 507 -17.79 10.22 -0.37
C SER A 507 -16.77 9.82 -1.43
N GLY A 508 -17.06 8.77 -2.22
CA GLY A 508 -16.15 8.31 -3.27
C GLY A 508 -15.89 9.41 -4.31
N LYS A 509 -16.91 10.19 -4.67
CA LYS A 509 -16.74 11.28 -5.64
C LYS A 509 -15.90 12.42 -5.08
N LEU A 510 -16.11 12.77 -3.80
CA LEU A 510 -15.31 13.81 -3.13
C LEU A 510 -13.84 13.38 -3.01
N VAL A 511 -13.61 12.13 -2.62
CA VAL A 511 -12.25 11.58 -2.50
C VAL A 511 -11.58 11.53 -3.88
N ASP A 512 -12.32 11.14 -4.92
CA ASP A 512 -11.79 11.08 -6.29
C ASP A 512 -11.37 12.48 -6.78
N ILE A 513 -12.19 13.51 -6.55
CA ILE A 513 -11.83 14.90 -6.90
C ILE A 513 -10.51 15.30 -6.18
N ALA A 514 -10.44 15.04 -4.88
CA ALA A 514 -9.24 15.38 -4.09
C ALA A 514 -8.00 14.65 -4.62
N ALA A 515 -8.13 13.35 -4.92
CA ALA A 515 -7.04 12.52 -5.45
C ALA A 515 -6.53 13.09 -6.78
N LYS A 516 -7.44 13.42 -7.69
CA LYS A 516 -7.10 13.94 -9.01
C LYS A 516 -6.41 15.30 -8.94
N ILE A 517 -6.90 16.18 -8.08
CA ILE A 517 -6.27 17.50 -7.87
C ILE A 517 -4.85 17.30 -7.34
N TYR A 518 -4.68 16.50 -6.28
CA TYR A 518 -3.36 16.28 -5.67
C TYR A 518 -2.37 15.70 -6.69
N THR A 519 -2.80 14.66 -7.41
CA THR A 519 -1.97 14.00 -8.43
C THR A 519 -1.60 14.96 -9.57
N SER A 520 -2.53 15.86 -9.96
CA SER A 520 -2.26 16.87 -10.99
C SER A 520 -1.13 17.82 -10.58
N TYR A 521 -1.12 18.27 -9.32
CA TYR A 521 -0.01 19.07 -8.81
C TYR A 521 1.30 18.31 -8.87
N LEU A 522 1.29 17.02 -8.53
CA LEU A 522 2.50 16.18 -8.61
C LEU A 522 2.99 16.05 -10.07
N PHE A 523 2.08 15.80 -11.02
CA PHE A 523 2.46 15.78 -12.44
C PHE A 523 3.17 17.07 -12.85
N LEU A 524 2.62 18.23 -12.50
CA LEU A 524 3.23 19.52 -12.83
C LEU A 524 4.59 19.69 -12.17
N LYS A 525 4.71 19.30 -10.92
CA LYS A 525 5.97 19.39 -10.17
C LYS A 525 7.09 18.62 -10.88
N TYR A 526 6.82 17.40 -11.31
CA TYR A 526 7.84 16.55 -11.93
C TYR A 526 7.98 16.77 -13.44
N ALA A 527 7.05 17.47 -14.08
CA ALA A 527 7.14 17.82 -15.50
C ALA A 527 8.34 18.72 -15.83
N UNK A 528 8.83 19.17 -14.86
CA UNK A 528 9.83 19.93 -14.96
C UNK A 528 10.91 19.32 -15.38
N PHE A 529 11.13 18.11 -15.17
CA PHE A 529 12.36 17.34 -15.32
C PHE A 529 12.38 16.48 -16.61
N SER A 530 11.28 16.39 -17.37
CA SER A 530 11.22 15.50 -18.53
C SER A 530 10.13 15.95 -19.53
N ASP A 531 10.50 16.02 -20.82
CA ASP A 531 9.53 16.28 -21.90
C ASP A 531 8.47 15.15 -22.00
N GLU A 532 8.85 13.92 -21.69
CA GLU A 532 7.89 12.81 -21.66
C GLU A 532 6.87 13.05 -20.52
N LYS A 533 7.35 13.45 -19.34
CA LYS A 533 6.48 13.75 -18.21
C LYS A 533 5.53 14.94 -18.49
N LYS A 534 6.01 15.95 -19.23
CA LYS A 534 5.14 17.05 -19.69
C LYS A 534 3.99 16.52 -20.55
N LYS A 535 4.29 15.60 -21.45
CA LYS A 535 3.29 15.03 -22.37
C LYS A 535 2.28 14.17 -21.58
N THR A 536 2.74 13.34 -20.68
CA THR A 536 1.81 12.52 -19.88
C THR A 536 0.98 13.37 -18.92
N ALA A 537 1.54 14.46 -18.43
CA ALA A 537 0.77 15.45 -17.67
C ALA A 537 -0.36 16.06 -18.50
N UNK A 538 -0.12 16.30 -19.53
CA UNK A 538 -1.05 16.79 -20.36
C UNK A 538 -2.14 15.94 -20.62
N ILE A 539 -1.86 14.74 -20.98
CA ILE A 539 -2.89 13.72 -21.18
C ILE A 539 -3.73 13.52 -19.90
N TYR A 540 -3.06 13.48 -18.77
CA TYR A 540 -3.75 13.35 -17.47
C TYR A 540 -4.75 14.50 -17.27
N PHE A 541 -4.35 15.73 -17.53
CA PHE A 541 -5.23 16.90 -17.40
C PHE A 541 -6.42 16.81 -18.34
N GLU A 542 -6.17 16.51 -19.62
CA GLU A 542 -7.27 16.39 -20.62
C GLU A 542 -8.34 15.40 -20.17
N ARG A 543 -7.92 14.32 -19.52
CA ARG A 543 -8.83 13.26 -19.06
C ARG A 543 -9.52 13.62 -17.74
N GLU A 544 -8.76 14.13 -16.77
CA GLU A 544 -9.25 14.21 -15.38
C GLU A 544 -9.98 15.54 -15.05
N MET A 545 -9.65 16.63 -15.76
CA MET A 545 -10.31 17.90 -15.45
C MET A 545 -11.83 17.86 -15.73
N PRO A 546 -12.27 17.29 -16.86
CA PRO A 546 -13.73 17.11 -17.07
C PRO A 546 -14.37 16.14 -16.07
N ASP A 547 -13.64 15.11 -15.62
CA ASP A 547 -14.17 14.14 -14.67
C ASP A 547 -14.37 14.77 -13.28
N ILE A 548 -13.45 15.67 -12.88
CA ILE A 548 -13.61 16.48 -11.65
C ILE A 548 -14.92 17.28 -11.73
N GLU A 549 -15.18 17.95 -12.87
CA GLU A 549 -16.39 18.75 -13.05
C GLU A 549 -17.65 17.88 -12.98
N LYS A 550 -17.63 16.73 -13.62
CA LYS A 550 -18.71 15.75 -13.57
C LYS A 550 -19.00 15.33 -12.11
N ASN A 551 -17.95 14.92 -11.39
CA ASN A 551 -18.12 14.49 -10.00
C ASN A 551 -18.61 15.63 -9.09
N TYR A 552 -18.10 16.86 -9.29
CA TYR A 552 -18.59 18.05 -8.59
C TYR A 552 -20.07 18.23 -8.83
N ALA A 553 -20.51 18.24 -10.11
CA ALA A 553 -21.91 18.44 -10.46
C ALA A 553 -22.81 17.39 -9.80
N MET A 554 -22.36 16.15 -9.72
CA MET A 554 -23.11 15.08 -9.05
C MET A 554 -23.24 15.34 -7.55
N VAL A 555 -22.14 15.73 -6.89
CA VAL A 555 -22.13 15.98 -5.44
C VAL A 555 -23.08 17.10 -5.05
N VAL A 556 -23.10 18.21 -5.82
CA VAL A 556 -23.92 19.38 -5.46
C VAL A 556 -25.34 19.33 -6.04
N SER A 557 -25.69 18.27 -6.76
CA SER A 557 -27.01 18.13 -7.41
C SER A 557 -28.19 18.03 -6.43
N GLY A 558 -27.91 17.62 -5.20
CA GLY A 558 -28.98 17.36 -4.21
C GLY A 558 -29.74 16.05 -4.46
N LYS A 559 -29.39 15.30 -5.52
CA LYS A 559 -30.13 14.10 -5.93
C LYS A 559 -29.93 12.95 -4.93
N ARG A 560 -31.02 12.27 -4.60
CA ARG A 560 -31.07 11.20 -3.62
C ARG A 560 -31.67 9.90 -4.17
N GLY A 561 -31.89 9.79 -5.48
CA GLY A 561 -32.61 8.65 -6.07
C GLY A 561 -32.13 7.29 -5.56
N VAL A 562 -30.80 7.03 -5.61
CA VAL A 562 -30.26 5.76 -5.14
C VAL A 562 -30.45 5.61 -3.62
N ILE A 563 -30.23 6.71 -2.86
CA ILE A 563 -30.35 6.70 -1.38
C ILE A 563 -31.79 6.37 -0.95
N ASP A 564 -32.77 6.93 -1.66
CA ASP A 564 -34.17 6.83 -1.25
C ASP A 564 -34.86 5.58 -1.81
N GLU A 565 -34.43 5.10 -3.00
CA GLU A 565 -35.13 4.01 -3.70
C GLU A 565 -34.48 2.62 -3.54
N TYR A 566 -33.24 2.52 -2.99
CA TYR A 566 -32.51 1.23 -2.99
C TYR A 566 -33.31 0.11 -2.29
N ALA A 567 -33.98 0.44 -1.19
CA ALA A 567 -34.68 -0.57 -0.41
C ALA A 567 -35.85 -1.17 -1.20
N ASP A 568 -36.64 -0.31 -1.86
CA ASP A 568 -37.75 -0.76 -2.70
C ASP A 568 -37.29 -1.58 -3.90
N LEU A 569 -36.15 -1.20 -4.48
CA LEU A 569 -35.64 -1.88 -5.68
C LEU A 569 -34.88 -3.16 -5.37
N LEU A 570 -34.21 -3.26 -4.22
CA LEU A 570 -33.32 -4.40 -3.92
C LEU A 570 -33.85 -5.34 -2.85
N LEU A 571 -34.67 -4.85 -1.91
CA LEU A 571 -35.09 -5.67 -0.75
C LEU A 571 -36.51 -6.23 -0.92
N THR A 572 -37.26 -5.79 -1.91
CA THR A 572 -38.62 -6.29 -2.20
C THR A 572 -38.64 -7.33 -3.31
N GLU A 573 -37.56 -7.46 -4.09
CA GLU A 573 -37.49 -8.50 -5.15
C GLU A 573 -37.43 -9.88 -4.52
N THR A 574 -38.37 -10.74 -4.90
CA THR A 574 -38.32 -12.18 -4.56
C THR A 574 -37.67 -12.88 -5.75
N ILE A 575 -36.43 -13.34 -5.57
CA ILE A 575 -35.69 -14.06 -6.59
C ILE A 575 -36.12 -15.53 -6.61
#